data_c80afd2a0439ddc6982314b5184f9544
#
_entry.id   c80afd2a0439ddc6982314b5184f9544
#
_cell.length_a   1.000
_cell.length_b   1.000
_cell.length_c   1.000
_cell.angle_alpha   90.00
_cell.angle_beta   90.00
_cell.angle_gamma   90.00
#
_symmetry.space_group_name_H-M   'P 1'
#
loop_
_entity.id
_entity.type
_entity.pdbx_description
1 polymer ?
#
loop_
_entity_poly.entity_id
_entity_poly.type
_entity_poly.pdbx_seq_one_letter_code
_entity_poly.pdbx_strand_id
1 'polypeptide(L)' 'MKVGDLIQYTVIGGEETALGIVLKDLGYNIDYGEQAVSVYWFDSKVRTTERKNILPDNYEVISEGR' A
#
# COMPACT_ATOMS: atom_id res chain seq x y z
N MET A 1 6.07 3.59 3.14
CA MET A 1 6.17 2.56 2.07
C MET A 1 7.14 3.02 0.99
N LYS A 2 7.87 2.12 0.42
CA LYS A 2 8.78 2.40 -0.70
C LYS A 2 8.60 1.34 -1.78
N VAL A 3 9.08 1.63 -2.98
CA VAL A 3 8.97 0.73 -4.12
C VAL A 3 9.59 -0.62 -3.78
N GLY A 4 8.87 -1.70 -4.08
CA GLY A 4 9.28 -3.06 -3.78
C GLY A 4 8.80 -3.60 -2.44
N ASP A 5 8.28 -2.74 -1.55
CA ASP A 5 7.74 -3.21 -0.27
C ASP A 5 6.53 -4.10 -0.51
N LEU A 6 6.52 -5.22 0.21
CA LEU A 6 5.35 -6.11 0.26
C LEU A 6 4.52 -5.70 1.46
N ILE A 7 3.25 -5.41 1.22
CA ILE A 7 2.36 -4.92 2.27
C ILE A 7 1.15 -5.84 2.42
N GLN A 8 0.62 -5.86 3.64
CA GLN A 8 -0.56 -6.63 3.98
C GLN A 8 -1.62 -5.69 4.50
N TYR A 9 -2.83 -5.83 4.00
CA TYR A 9 -4.00 -5.13 4.48
C TYR A 9 -4.95 -6.15 5.13
N THR A 10 -5.37 -5.87 6.37
CA THR A 10 -6.32 -6.72 7.09
C THR A 10 -7.65 -5.99 7.17
N VAL A 11 -8.71 -6.63 6.70
CA VAL A 11 -10.06 -6.07 6.80
C VAL A 11 -10.45 -5.96 8.26
N ILE A 12 -10.94 -4.77 8.67
CA ILE A 12 -11.32 -4.51 10.05
C ILE A 12 -12.42 -5.49 10.49
N GLY A 13 -12.14 -6.19 11.60
CA GLY A 13 -13.05 -7.18 12.15
C GLY A 13 -13.15 -8.44 11.31
N GLY A 14 -12.37 -8.53 10.24
CA GLY A 14 -12.41 -9.64 9.31
C GLY A 14 -11.26 -10.61 9.47
N GLU A 15 -11.46 -11.75 8.87
CA GLU A 15 -10.44 -12.79 8.79
C GLU A 15 -9.66 -12.72 7.48
N GLU A 16 -10.08 -11.82 6.60
CA GLU A 16 -9.48 -11.69 5.28
C GLU A 16 -8.33 -10.71 5.29
N THR A 17 -7.29 -11.08 4.58
CA THR A 17 -6.14 -10.23 4.35
C THR A 17 -5.90 -10.11 2.84
N ALA A 18 -5.34 -8.98 2.43
CA ALA A 18 -4.91 -8.78 1.05
C ALA A 18 -3.41 -8.49 1.05
N LEU A 19 -2.73 -9.04 0.08
CA LEU A 19 -1.30 -8.79 -0.12
C LEU A 19 -1.10 -7.94 -1.35
N GLY A 20 -0.21 -6.97 -1.24
CA GLY A 20 0.13 -6.10 -2.34
C GLY A 20 1.60 -5.74 -2.36
N ILE A 21 2.02 -5.18 -3.48
CA ILE A 21 3.38 -4.70 -3.63
C ILE A 21 3.36 -3.24 -4.09
N VAL A 22 4.26 -2.45 -3.52
CA VAL A 22 4.42 -1.05 -3.94
C VAL A 22 5.16 -1.04 -5.27
N LEU A 23 4.48 -0.58 -6.32
CA LEU A 23 5.01 -0.60 -7.68
C LEU A 23 5.77 0.66 -8.03
N LYS A 24 5.28 1.81 -7.58
CA LYS A 24 5.79 3.08 -8.06
C LYS A 24 5.59 4.18 -7.02
N ASP A 25 6.57 5.05 -6.92
CA ASP A 25 6.47 6.30 -6.15
C ASP A 25 5.84 7.36 -7.07
N LEU A 26 4.66 7.83 -6.71
CA LEU A 26 3.91 8.79 -7.50
C LEU A 26 4.27 10.24 -7.15
N GLY A 27 5.08 10.45 -6.13
CA GLY A 27 5.39 11.79 -5.66
C GLY A 27 4.23 12.44 -4.92
N TYR A 28 4.22 13.77 -4.88
CA TYR A 28 3.19 14.52 -4.16
C TYR A 28 1.83 14.37 -4.86
N ASN A 29 0.83 14.00 -4.09
CA ASN A 29 -0.54 13.87 -4.57
C ASN A 29 -1.38 14.99 -3.99
N ILE A 30 -1.95 15.83 -4.86
CA ILE A 30 -2.70 17.01 -4.44
C ILE A 30 -3.99 16.63 -3.69
N ASP A 31 -4.61 15.52 -4.06
CA ASP A 31 -5.85 15.07 -3.41
C ASP A 31 -5.60 14.60 -1.97
N TYR A 32 -4.45 14.01 -1.71
CA TYR A 32 -4.08 13.56 -0.38
C TYR A 32 -3.32 14.63 0.42
N GLY A 33 -2.77 15.62 -0.26
CA GLY A 33 -1.93 16.63 0.39
C GLY A 33 -0.59 16.09 0.86
N GLU A 34 -0.14 14.97 0.33
CA GLU A 34 1.13 14.35 0.72
C GLU A 34 1.61 13.39 -0.37
N GLN A 35 2.76 12.78 -0.15
CA GLN A 35 3.33 11.84 -1.10
C GLN A 35 2.53 10.54 -1.15
N ALA A 36 2.44 9.97 -2.33
CA ALA A 36 1.65 8.78 -2.61
C ALA A 36 2.46 7.73 -3.37
N VAL A 37 1.99 6.50 -3.31
CA VAL A 37 2.55 5.37 -4.02
C VAL A 37 1.45 4.60 -4.72
N SER A 38 1.82 3.88 -5.77
CA SER A 38 0.92 2.96 -6.45
C SER A 38 1.16 1.56 -5.89
N VAL A 39 0.09 0.89 -5.51
CA VAL A 39 0.14 -0.46 -4.96
C VAL A 39 -0.66 -1.40 -5.85
N TYR A 40 -0.06 -2.54 -6.17
CA TYR A 40 -0.74 -3.62 -6.88
C TYR A 40 -1.17 -4.68 -5.87
N TRP A 41 -2.45 -5.00 -5.85
CA TRP A 41 -3.04 -5.99 -4.97
C TRP A 41 -3.19 -7.32 -5.70
N PHE A 42 -2.57 -8.37 -5.19
CA PHE A 42 -2.49 -9.66 -5.88
C PHE A 42 -3.85 -10.34 -6.02
N ASP A 43 -4.68 -10.28 -4.99
CA ASP A 43 -5.94 -11.00 -4.98
C ASP A 43 -6.95 -10.42 -5.96
N SER A 44 -7.11 -9.11 -5.93
CA SER A 44 -8.06 -8.41 -6.79
C SER A 44 -7.48 -8.04 -8.14
N LYS A 45 -6.15 -8.10 -8.27
CA LYS A 45 -5.41 -7.71 -9.48
C LYS A 45 -5.68 -6.27 -9.90
N VAL A 46 -5.87 -5.40 -8.90
CA VAL A 46 -6.10 -3.98 -9.14
C VAL A 46 -4.96 -3.15 -8.55
N ARG A 47 -4.82 -1.94 -9.07
CA ARG A 47 -3.90 -0.94 -8.53
C ARG A 47 -4.68 0.09 -7.77
N THR A 48 -4.13 0.52 -6.65
CA THR A 48 -4.68 1.63 -5.88
C THR A 48 -3.59 2.64 -5.58
N THR A 49 -4.02 3.85 -5.22
CA THR A 49 -3.11 4.90 -4.76
C THR A 49 -3.20 4.98 -3.24
N GLU A 50 -2.06 4.86 -2.58
CA GLU A 50 -1.98 4.88 -1.12
C GLU A 50 -1.02 5.99 -0.66
N ARG A 51 -1.20 6.46 0.56
CA ARG A 51 -0.28 7.42 1.17
C ARG A 51 1.04 6.75 1.48
N LYS A 52 2.13 7.41 1.10
CA LYS A 52 3.47 6.84 1.25
C LYS A 52 3.93 6.75 2.70
N ASN A 53 3.68 7.80 3.48
CA ASN A 53 4.28 7.96 4.80
C ASN A 53 3.35 7.62 5.95
N ILE A 54 2.07 7.43 5.68
CA ILE A 54 1.07 7.13 6.69
C ILE A 54 0.47 5.76 6.39
N LEU A 55 0.75 4.80 7.26
CA LEU A 55 0.13 3.50 7.18
C LEU A 55 -1.09 3.48 8.10
N PRO A 56 -2.29 3.23 7.56
CA PRO A 56 -3.44 2.96 8.42
C PRO A 56 -3.15 1.78 9.35
N ASP A 57 -3.86 1.71 10.48
CA ASP A 57 -3.64 0.68 11.50
C ASP A 57 -3.77 -0.74 10.96
N ASN A 58 -4.55 -0.91 9.90
CA ASN A 58 -4.80 -2.22 9.31
C ASN A 58 -3.85 -2.57 8.14
N TYR A 59 -2.83 -1.74 7.92
CA TYR A 59 -1.79 -2.00 6.92
C TYR A 59 -0.49 -2.34 7.62
N GLU A 60 0.30 -3.21 7.01
CA GLU A 60 1.60 -3.60 7.55
C GLU A 60 2.59 -3.86 6.40
N VAL A 61 3.81 -3.39 6.56
CA VAL A 61 4.91 -3.75 5.66
C VAL A 61 5.50 -5.07 6.17
N ILE A 62 5.32 -6.15 5.42
CA ILE A 62 5.76 -7.47 5.83
C ILE A 62 7.09 -7.89 5.22
N SER A 63 7.53 -7.20 4.17
CA SER A 63 8.84 -7.42 3.57
C SER A 63 9.28 -6.13 2.88
N GLU A 64 10.43 -5.64 3.25
CA GLU A 64 10.95 -4.42 2.65
C GLU A 64 11.59 -4.70 1.29
N GLY A 65 11.30 -3.84 0.33
CA GLY A 65 11.94 -3.85 -0.97
C GLY A 65 13.36 -3.32 -0.90
N ARG A 66 14.11 -3.55 -1.97
CA ARG A 66 15.50 -3.11 -2.09
C ARG A 66 15.67 -2.06 -3.17
#